data_62152379d6d23e34090085c1f97a22bd
#
_entry.id   62152379d6d23e34090085c1f97a22bd
#
_cell.length_a   1.000
_cell.length_b   1.000
_cell.length_c   1.000
_cell.angle_alpha   90.00
_cell.angle_beta   90.00
_cell.angle_gamma   90.00
#
_symmetry.space_group_name_H-M   'P 1'
#
loop_
_entity.id
_entity.type
_entity.pdbx_description
1 polymer ?
#
loop_
_entity_poly.entity_id
_entity_poly.type
_entity_poly.pdbx_seq_one_letter_code
_entity_poly.pdbx_strand_id
1 'polypeptide(L)'
;MRENLFKDALLNPSVFPVTWELVPGRGARETAQEKALALAKQASIGGKICALTLTDNPGGTPAMSADFMGSEIVRLGIEPLVHFTCKDKNRNAIESSLYALDRAGVRNLLIMSGDYPVSGYQGRPAPVFDLDPIHVLQLISEMNAGLEYPGIKGVVRHQASDFFPGAVISPFKATEAEQMTQYFKLKKKIAAGAQFIITQLGYDARKFHEVLLFMRQHGFNIPLVGNIYILPYGAARMMNRNELPGSVVTDKLLAEIDRERNDSDKGEGARILRAARLYAILKGMGYSGVHIGGHNIKYEQVENIINQGEALVPQWQDLVGYFDYPLSDGFYYYERDPVTGLNKETPVRRQNRPLDSNVEWTY
;
A
#
# COMPACT_ATOMS: atom_id res chain seq x y z
N MET A 1 4.98 -27.96 0.07
CA MET A 1 4.30 -26.69 0.40
C MET A 1 3.55 -26.23 -0.86
N ARG A 2 2.41 -25.57 -0.73
CA ARG A 2 1.68 -24.99 -1.88
C ARG A 2 2.54 -23.86 -2.49
N GLU A 3 2.55 -23.72 -3.82
CA GLU A 3 3.19 -22.58 -4.50
C GLU A 3 2.62 -21.25 -4.00
N ASN A 4 3.43 -20.19 -3.95
CA ASN A 4 2.98 -18.84 -3.62
C ASN A 4 2.83 -18.05 -4.92
N LEU A 5 1.64 -18.14 -5.52
CA LEU A 5 1.37 -17.55 -6.83
C LEU A 5 1.58 -16.03 -6.87
N PHE A 6 1.30 -15.31 -5.77
CA PHE A 6 1.56 -13.88 -5.70
C PHE A 6 3.05 -13.55 -5.71
N LYS A 7 3.84 -14.26 -4.89
CA LYS A 7 5.30 -14.10 -4.86
C LYS A 7 5.90 -14.39 -6.23
N ASP A 8 5.51 -15.52 -6.83
CA ASP A 8 6.04 -15.95 -8.12
C ASP A 8 5.70 -14.96 -9.23
N ALA A 9 4.46 -14.46 -9.27
CA ALA A 9 4.04 -13.44 -10.22
C ALA A 9 4.78 -12.11 -10.01
N LEU A 10 4.94 -11.67 -8.76
CA LEU A 10 5.59 -10.39 -8.45
C LEU A 10 7.10 -10.40 -8.71
N LEU A 11 7.74 -11.54 -8.58
CA LEU A 11 9.17 -11.72 -8.87
C LEU A 11 9.47 -12.02 -10.35
N ASN A 12 8.44 -12.31 -11.15
CA ASN A 12 8.58 -12.55 -12.59
C ASN A 12 8.47 -11.23 -13.37
N PRO A 13 9.56 -10.73 -14.00
CA PRO A 13 9.54 -9.45 -14.72
C PRO A 13 8.64 -9.43 -15.95
N SER A 14 8.18 -10.60 -16.42
CA SER A 14 7.25 -10.71 -17.55
C SER A 14 5.78 -10.64 -17.14
N VAL A 15 5.50 -10.59 -15.84
CA VAL A 15 4.14 -10.54 -15.29
C VAL A 15 3.95 -9.19 -14.59
N PHE A 16 2.78 -8.59 -14.77
CA PHE A 16 2.39 -7.38 -14.06
C PHE A 16 1.19 -7.69 -13.15
N PRO A 17 1.43 -8.21 -11.93
CA PRO A 17 0.37 -8.66 -11.05
C PRO A 17 -0.49 -7.50 -10.55
N VAL A 18 -1.78 -7.79 -10.41
CA VAL A 18 -2.76 -6.90 -9.78
C VAL A 18 -3.22 -7.50 -8.47
N THR A 19 -3.16 -6.72 -7.41
CA THR A 19 -3.81 -7.03 -6.14
C THR A 19 -5.04 -6.14 -5.95
N TRP A 20 -6.06 -6.65 -5.25
CA TRP A 20 -7.28 -5.91 -5.00
C TRP A 20 -7.63 -5.90 -3.52
N GLU A 21 -7.96 -4.71 -3.00
CA GLU A 21 -8.29 -4.51 -1.59
C GLU A 21 -9.73 -4.90 -1.27
N LEU A 22 -9.88 -5.72 -0.25
CA LEU A 22 -11.14 -6.02 0.41
C LEU A 22 -11.12 -5.49 1.84
N VAL A 23 -12.19 -4.80 2.22
CA VAL A 23 -12.40 -4.30 3.58
C VAL A 23 -13.44 -5.18 4.27
N PRO A 24 -13.03 -6.03 5.24
CA PRO A 24 -13.94 -6.98 5.88
C PRO A 24 -15.10 -6.30 6.63
N GLY A 25 -14.90 -5.05 7.10
CA GLY A 25 -15.90 -4.34 7.89
C GLY A 25 -16.05 -4.87 9.31
N ARG A 26 -16.90 -4.21 10.09
CA ARG A 26 -17.19 -4.54 11.50
C ARG A 26 -18.26 -5.64 11.59
N GLY A 27 -18.02 -6.63 12.44
CA GLY A 27 -18.92 -7.76 12.66
C GLY A 27 -18.31 -9.09 12.23
N ALA A 28 -19.11 -10.16 12.28
CA ALA A 28 -18.66 -11.52 11.98
C ALA A 28 -19.45 -12.18 10.84
N ARG A 29 -20.73 -11.91 10.72
CA ARG A 29 -21.65 -12.56 9.77
C ARG A 29 -22.61 -11.57 9.12
N GLU A 30 -22.22 -10.31 9.08
CA GLU A 30 -22.99 -9.24 8.47
C GLU A 30 -22.76 -9.20 6.96
N THR A 31 -23.58 -8.44 6.27
CA THR A 31 -23.55 -8.28 4.81
C THR A 31 -22.15 -7.89 4.27
N ALA A 32 -21.35 -7.17 5.07
CA ALA A 32 -20.00 -6.76 4.65
C ALA A 32 -19.06 -7.95 4.48
N GLN A 33 -19.06 -8.90 5.43
CA GLN A 33 -18.21 -10.09 5.38
C GLN A 33 -18.64 -11.03 4.25
N GLU A 34 -19.94 -11.28 4.13
CA GLU A 34 -20.50 -12.12 3.06
C GLU A 34 -20.20 -11.54 1.68
N LYS A 35 -20.33 -10.20 1.54
CA LYS A 35 -19.97 -9.50 0.31
C LYS A 35 -18.47 -9.64 -0.01
N ALA A 36 -17.60 -9.49 0.98
CA ALA A 36 -16.15 -9.63 0.78
C ALA A 36 -15.79 -11.05 0.29
N LEU A 37 -16.40 -12.10 0.88
CA LEU A 37 -16.18 -13.48 0.43
C LEU A 37 -16.75 -13.75 -0.97
N ALA A 38 -17.92 -13.17 -1.29
CA ALA A 38 -18.50 -13.27 -2.64
C ALA A 38 -17.59 -12.61 -3.69
N LEU A 39 -17.04 -11.43 -3.41
CA LEU A 39 -16.09 -10.74 -4.28
C LEU A 39 -14.79 -11.53 -4.42
N ALA A 40 -14.30 -12.14 -3.33
CA ALA A 40 -13.14 -13.02 -3.36
C ALA A 40 -13.34 -14.23 -4.29
N LYS A 41 -14.52 -14.84 -4.23
CA LYS A 41 -14.88 -15.94 -5.14
C LYS A 41 -14.92 -15.50 -6.59
N GLN A 42 -15.48 -14.31 -6.87
CA GLN A 42 -15.48 -13.75 -8.24
C GLN A 42 -14.05 -13.51 -8.73
N ALA A 43 -13.17 -12.93 -7.90
CA ALA A 43 -11.78 -12.70 -8.25
C ALA A 43 -11.01 -14.01 -8.52
N SER A 44 -11.25 -15.05 -7.72
CA SER A 44 -10.65 -16.37 -7.92
C SER A 44 -11.06 -17.01 -9.27
N ILE A 45 -12.33 -16.87 -9.65
CA ILE A 45 -12.84 -17.41 -10.92
C ILE A 45 -12.34 -16.59 -12.12
N GLY A 46 -12.32 -15.26 -11.99
CA GLY A 46 -11.97 -14.35 -13.07
C GLY A 46 -10.49 -14.34 -13.46
N GLY A 47 -9.59 -14.76 -12.56
CA GLY A 47 -8.18 -15.02 -12.87
C GLY A 47 -7.30 -13.78 -13.15
N LYS A 48 -7.84 -12.56 -13.06
CA LYS A 48 -7.10 -11.31 -13.31
C LYS A 48 -6.46 -10.71 -12.06
N ILE A 49 -6.89 -11.15 -10.89
CA ILE A 49 -6.41 -10.72 -9.59
C ILE A 49 -5.46 -11.78 -9.04
N CYS A 50 -4.22 -11.38 -8.78
CA CYS A 50 -3.17 -12.28 -8.30
C CYS A 50 -3.28 -12.54 -6.79
N ALA A 51 -3.65 -11.51 -6.02
CA ALA A 51 -3.90 -11.62 -4.60
C ALA A 51 -4.97 -10.63 -4.12
N LEU A 52 -5.68 -11.00 -3.06
CA LEU A 52 -6.64 -10.14 -2.38
C LEU A 52 -6.02 -9.57 -1.11
N THR A 53 -5.97 -8.25 -0.99
CA THR A 53 -5.50 -7.62 0.23
C THR A 53 -6.63 -7.44 1.22
N LEU A 54 -6.32 -7.64 2.49
CA LEU A 54 -7.28 -7.61 3.58
C LEU A 54 -6.84 -6.58 4.62
N THR A 55 -7.65 -5.53 4.81
CA THR A 55 -7.33 -4.46 5.73
C THR A 55 -7.47 -4.89 7.19
N ASP A 56 -6.52 -4.47 8.06
CA ASP A 56 -6.50 -4.72 9.50
C ASP A 56 -6.93 -3.45 10.26
N ASN A 57 -8.15 -3.45 10.79
CA ASN A 57 -8.74 -2.32 11.53
C ASN A 57 -8.53 -0.95 10.84
N PRO A 58 -8.98 -0.78 9.58
CA PRO A 58 -8.71 0.43 8.80
C PRO A 58 -9.35 1.66 9.42
N GLY A 59 -8.68 2.81 9.30
CA GLY A 59 -9.12 4.07 9.91
C GLY A 59 -9.18 4.02 11.44
N GLY A 60 -8.49 3.08 12.09
CA GLY A 60 -8.47 2.93 13.54
C GLY A 60 -9.80 2.47 14.15
N THR A 61 -10.65 1.79 13.38
CA THR A 61 -11.94 1.23 13.83
C THR A 61 -11.90 -0.29 13.80
N PRO A 62 -12.57 -0.99 14.76
CA PRO A 62 -12.60 -2.44 14.76
C PRO A 62 -13.24 -3.01 13.49
N ALA A 63 -12.61 -4.02 12.93
CA ALA A 63 -13.12 -4.80 11.82
C ALA A 63 -13.00 -6.31 12.11
N MET A 64 -13.55 -7.15 11.25
CA MET A 64 -13.27 -8.59 11.26
C MET A 64 -11.76 -8.79 11.08
N SER A 65 -11.19 -9.70 11.87
CA SER A 65 -9.74 -9.97 11.82
C SER A 65 -9.28 -10.33 10.40
N ALA A 66 -8.30 -9.57 9.89
CA ALA A 66 -7.69 -9.85 8.60
C ALA A 66 -7.00 -11.22 8.56
N ASP A 67 -6.47 -11.67 9.69
CA ASP A 67 -5.82 -12.99 9.83
C ASP A 67 -6.83 -14.11 9.58
N PHE A 68 -8.04 -14.01 10.18
CA PHE A 68 -9.10 -14.99 9.97
C PHE A 68 -9.64 -14.94 8.53
N MET A 69 -9.95 -13.75 8.01
CA MET A 69 -10.40 -13.59 6.63
C MET A 69 -9.36 -14.09 5.62
N GLY A 70 -8.08 -13.91 5.90
CA GLY A 70 -6.99 -14.48 5.09
C GLY A 70 -7.08 -16.00 5.00
N SER A 71 -7.38 -16.69 6.10
CA SER A 71 -7.58 -18.14 6.10
C SER A 71 -8.79 -18.58 5.25
N GLU A 72 -9.88 -17.81 5.24
CA GLU A 72 -11.03 -18.06 4.38
C GLU A 72 -10.68 -17.87 2.89
N ILE A 73 -9.91 -16.82 2.56
CA ILE A 73 -9.45 -16.55 1.19
C ILE A 73 -8.57 -17.68 0.65
N VAL A 74 -7.65 -18.24 1.48
CA VAL A 74 -6.85 -19.42 1.10
C VAL A 74 -7.75 -20.58 0.66
N ARG A 75 -8.86 -20.82 1.36
CA ARG A 75 -9.81 -21.89 1.03
C ARG A 75 -10.55 -21.67 -0.29
N LEU A 76 -10.67 -20.40 -0.72
CA LEU A 76 -11.25 -20.05 -2.03
C LEU A 76 -10.26 -20.23 -3.20
N GLY A 77 -9.00 -20.58 -2.92
CA GLY A 77 -8.00 -20.86 -3.93
C GLY A 77 -7.31 -19.64 -4.53
N ILE A 78 -7.46 -18.45 -3.93
CA ILE A 78 -6.72 -17.24 -4.30
C ILE A 78 -5.77 -16.84 -3.17
N GLU A 79 -4.67 -16.15 -3.50
CA GLU A 79 -3.69 -15.73 -2.49
C GLU A 79 -4.23 -14.54 -1.67
N PRO A 80 -4.23 -14.62 -0.33
CA PRO A 80 -4.40 -13.45 0.52
C PRO A 80 -3.08 -12.67 0.64
N LEU A 81 -3.18 -11.34 0.71
CA LEU A 81 -2.14 -10.44 1.18
C LEU A 81 -2.69 -9.71 2.40
N VAL A 82 -2.33 -10.19 3.58
CA VAL A 82 -2.88 -9.67 4.83
C VAL A 82 -2.15 -8.39 5.24
N HIS A 83 -2.88 -7.29 5.43
CA HIS A 83 -2.34 -6.12 6.10
C HIS A 83 -2.13 -6.47 7.57
N PHE A 84 -0.89 -6.41 8.00
CA PHE A 84 -0.50 -6.74 9.37
C PHE A 84 -0.04 -5.48 10.09
N THR A 85 -0.89 -4.97 10.98
CA THR A 85 -0.63 -3.71 11.69
C THR A 85 -0.05 -3.95 13.07
N CYS A 86 0.81 -3.02 13.51
CA CYS A 86 1.47 -3.07 14.83
C CYS A 86 0.66 -2.35 15.93
N LYS A 87 -0.34 -1.55 15.56
CA LYS A 87 -1.00 -0.59 16.46
C LYS A 87 -1.79 -1.21 17.62
N ASP A 88 -2.39 -2.39 17.38
CA ASP A 88 -3.33 -3.02 18.33
C ASP A 88 -2.71 -4.24 19.04
N LYS A 89 -1.45 -4.57 18.78
CA LYS A 89 -0.80 -5.82 19.19
C LYS A 89 0.47 -5.55 19.99
N ASN A 90 0.67 -6.26 21.09
CA ASN A 90 1.98 -6.39 21.73
C ASN A 90 2.78 -7.53 21.04
N ARG A 91 4.07 -7.67 21.39
CA ARG A 91 4.96 -8.67 20.78
C ARG A 91 4.45 -10.09 20.87
N ASN A 92 3.80 -10.48 21.97
CA ASN A 92 3.24 -11.83 22.12
C ASN A 92 2.05 -12.04 21.18
N ALA A 93 1.18 -11.06 21.05
CA ALA A 93 0.05 -11.11 20.10
C ALA A 93 0.54 -11.12 18.65
N ILE A 94 1.60 -10.36 18.33
CA ILE A 94 2.24 -10.36 17.01
C ILE A 94 2.79 -11.75 16.68
N GLU A 95 3.59 -12.33 17.56
CA GLU A 95 4.19 -13.65 17.37
C GLU A 95 3.12 -14.75 17.25
N SER A 96 2.10 -14.74 18.12
CA SER A 96 0.98 -15.68 18.08
C SER A 96 0.15 -15.56 16.79
N SER A 97 -0.10 -14.33 16.30
CA SER A 97 -0.80 -14.10 15.03
C SER A 97 0.02 -14.63 13.85
N LEU A 98 1.33 -14.45 13.85
CA LEU A 98 2.21 -14.98 12.80
C LEU A 98 2.19 -16.52 12.78
N TYR A 99 2.23 -17.19 13.93
CA TYR A 99 2.06 -18.64 13.98
C TYR A 99 0.71 -19.10 13.43
N ALA A 100 -0.36 -18.38 13.74
CA ALA A 100 -1.70 -18.69 13.24
C ALA A 100 -1.80 -18.52 11.73
N LEU A 101 -1.22 -17.46 11.18
CA LEU A 101 -1.17 -17.17 9.74
C LEU A 101 -0.37 -18.25 8.98
N ASP A 102 0.82 -18.60 9.46
CA ASP A 102 1.64 -19.67 8.88
C ASP A 102 0.88 -21.00 8.88
N ARG A 103 0.26 -21.37 10.02
CA ARG A 103 -0.57 -22.57 10.15
C ARG A 103 -1.77 -22.58 9.21
N ALA A 104 -2.37 -21.40 8.93
CA ALA A 104 -3.48 -21.25 7.99
C ALA A 104 -3.05 -21.25 6.51
N GLY A 105 -1.74 -21.24 6.22
CA GLY A 105 -1.20 -21.15 4.86
C GLY A 105 -1.25 -19.73 4.27
N VAL A 106 -1.40 -18.71 5.10
CA VAL A 106 -1.28 -17.30 4.72
C VAL A 106 0.19 -16.91 4.75
N ARG A 107 0.75 -16.59 3.60
CA ARG A 107 2.20 -16.32 3.47
C ARG A 107 2.52 -14.88 3.10
N ASN A 108 1.61 -14.18 2.44
CA ASN A 108 1.87 -12.83 1.98
C ASN A 108 1.35 -11.83 3.02
N LEU A 109 2.26 -11.00 3.53
CA LEU A 109 1.98 -10.03 4.58
C LEU A 109 2.42 -8.64 4.15
N LEU A 110 1.60 -7.61 4.39
CA LEU A 110 1.96 -6.22 4.21
C LEU A 110 2.10 -5.58 5.60
N ILE A 111 3.34 -5.37 6.02
CA ILE A 111 3.67 -4.92 7.38
C ILE A 111 3.61 -3.39 7.45
N MET A 112 2.82 -2.88 8.39
CA MET A 112 2.62 -1.44 8.57
C MET A 112 2.35 -1.05 10.02
N SER A 113 2.53 0.23 10.35
CA SER A 113 2.21 0.75 11.70
C SER A 113 0.70 0.66 11.99
N GLY A 114 -0.12 0.96 10.99
CA GLY A 114 -1.58 1.12 11.08
C GLY A 114 -1.98 2.52 11.56
N ASP A 115 -3.29 2.83 11.43
CA ASP A 115 -3.87 4.10 11.84
C ASP A 115 -4.08 4.13 13.36
N TYR A 116 -3.96 5.29 14.00
CA TYR A 116 -4.28 5.42 15.42
C TYR A 116 -5.73 5.01 15.70
N PRO A 117 -5.98 4.24 16.78
CA PRO A 117 -7.34 3.86 17.16
C PRO A 117 -8.21 5.09 17.43
N VAL A 118 -9.38 5.15 16.81
CA VAL A 118 -10.33 6.27 16.96
C VAL A 118 -11.61 5.87 17.65
N SER A 119 -12.05 4.61 17.48
CA SER A 119 -13.26 4.09 18.11
C SER A 119 -13.11 2.61 18.47
N GLY A 120 -13.82 2.18 19.51
CA GLY A 120 -13.89 0.80 19.98
C GLY A 120 -15.13 0.56 20.84
N TYR A 121 -15.13 -0.50 21.61
CA TYR A 121 -16.18 -0.74 22.59
C TYR A 121 -16.15 0.33 23.68
N GLN A 122 -17.23 1.08 23.81
CA GLN A 122 -17.44 2.12 24.82
C GLN A 122 -16.32 3.20 24.90
N GLY A 123 -15.65 3.49 23.78
CA GLY A 123 -14.68 4.58 23.78
C GLY A 123 -13.54 4.42 22.77
N ARG A 124 -12.50 5.22 22.96
CA ARG A 124 -11.28 5.18 22.16
C ARG A 124 -10.30 4.18 22.76
N PRO A 125 -9.86 3.16 22.00
CA PRO A 125 -8.85 2.21 22.49
C PRO A 125 -7.49 2.90 22.68
N ALA A 126 -6.69 2.41 23.64
CA ALA A 126 -5.28 2.78 23.74
C ALA A 126 -4.46 2.07 22.66
N PRO A 127 -3.60 2.78 21.92
CA PRO A 127 -2.67 2.15 20.99
C PRO A 127 -1.57 1.39 21.77
N VAL A 128 -1.10 0.28 21.22
CA VAL A 128 -0.06 -0.55 21.84
C VAL A 128 1.32 -0.24 21.28
N PHE A 129 1.52 -0.43 19.96
CA PHE A 129 2.81 -0.19 19.28
C PHE A 129 4.05 -0.74 20.04
N ASP A 130 3.96 -1.94 20.60
CA ASP A 130 5.09 -2.58 21.29
C ASP A 130 6.27 -2.86 20.33
N LEU A 131 5.95 -3.28 19.10
CA LEU A 131 6.89 -3.38 18.00
C LEU A 131 6.46 -2.43 16.87
N ASP A 132 7.43 -1.90 16.13
CA ASP A 132 7.18 -1.19 14.88
C ASP A 132 7.34 -2.11 13.67
N PRO A 133 7.01 -1.67 12.44
CA PRO A 133 7.15 -2.50 11.25
C PRO A 133 8.56 -3.04 11.00
N ILE A 134 9.61 -2.33 11.41
CA ILE A 134 11.00 -2.79 11.22
C ILE A 134 11.26 -4.00 12.09
N HIS A 135 10.86 -3.96 13.37
CA HIS A 135 11.01 -5.08 14.29
C HIS A 135 10.16 -6.29 13.88
N VAL A 136 8.93 -6.08 13.37
CA VAL A 136 8.08 -7.17 12.88
C VAL A 136 8.70 -7.83 11.64
N LEU A 137 9.29 -7.05 10.72
CA LEU A 137 10.01 -7.58 9.56
C LEU A 137 11.23 -8.42 9.99
N GLN A 138 11.97 -7.99 11.01
CA GLN A 138 13.07 -8.76 11.59
C GLN A 138 12.58 -10.08 12.20
N LEU A 139 11.51 -10.03 13.00
CA LEU A 139 10.89 -11.24 13.57
C LEU A 139 10.48 -12.24 12.48
N ILE A 140 9.83 -11.75 11.39
CA ILE A 140 9.45 -12.60 10.26
C ILE A 140 10.69 -13.21 9.58
N SER A 141 11.76 -12.45 9.43
CA SER A 141 13.02 -12.97 8.87
C SER A 141 13.62 -14.07 9.73
N GLU A 142 13.58 -13.91 11.05
CA GLU A 142 14.01 -14.94 11.99
C GLU A 142 13.09 -16.16 11.97
N MET A 143 11.78 -15.99 11.87
CA MET A 143 10.82 -17.09 11.70
C MET A 143 11.05 -17.86 10.40
N ASN A 144 11.33 -17.17 9.31
CA ASN A 144 11.66 -17.80 8.03
C ASN A 144 12.99 -18.56 8.06
N ALA A 145 13.92 -18.17 8.95
CA ALA A 145 15.15 -18.92 9.21
C ALA A 145 14.99 -20.03 10.24
N GLY A 146 13.87 -20.06 10.95
CA GLY A 146 13.63 -20.96 12.10
C GLY A 146 13.96 -20.24 13.40
N LEU A 147 12.96 -19.57 13.99
CA LEU A 147 13.08 -18.80 15.22
C LEU A 147 13.62 -19.64 16.37
N GLU A 148 14.63 -19.14 17.04
CA GLU A 148 15.24 -19.78 18.22
C GLU A 148 14.87 -19.03 19.50
N TYR A 149 14.60 -19.78 20.57
CA TYR A 149 14.32 -19.20 21.89
C TYR A 149 14.86 -20.10 23.02
N PRO A 150 15.13 -19.53 24.21
CA PRO A 150 15.54 -20.31 25.36
C PRO A 150 14.43 -21.23 25.85
N GLY A 151 14.66 -22.53 25.87
CA GLY A 151 13.78 -23.53 26.47
C GLY A 151 14.36 -24.08 27.77
N ILE A 152 13.58 -24.91 28.48
CA ILE A 152 13.98 -25.53 29.77
C ILE A 152 15.24 -26.40 29.63
N LYS A 153 15.43 -27.07 28.50
CA LYS A 153 16.54 -28.02 28.25
C LYS A 153 17.59 -27.49 27.27
N GLY A 154 17.63 -26.18 27.02
CA GLY A 154 18.51 -25.54 26.06
C GLY A 154 17.76 -24.76 25.00
N VAL A 155 18.44 -24.32 23.92
CA VAL A 155 17.81 -23.57 22.83
C VAL A 155 16.84 -24.46 22.07
N VAL A 156 15.63 -23.99 21.85
CA VAL A 156 14.62 -24.61 21.00
C VAL A 156 14.56 -23.84 19.70
N ARG A 157 14.53 -24.52 18.56
CA ARG A 157 14.37 -23.94 17.23
C ARG A 157 13.05 -24.39 16.63
N HIS A 158 12.25 -23.42 16.20
CA HIS A 158 11.02 -23.68 15.47
C HIS A 158 11.29 -24.10 14.01
N GLN A 159 10.33 -24.80 13.42
CA GLN A 159 10.34 -25.04 11.99
C GLN A 159 10.26 -23.69 11.26
N ALA A 160 11.05 -23.55 10.19
CA ALA A 160 11.04 -22.35 9.36
C ALA A 160 9.67 -22.11 8.73
N SER A 161 9.21 -20.86 8.77
CA SER A 161 8.03 -20.38 8.01
C SER A 161 8.43 -20.00 6.57
N ASP A 162 7.42 -19.70 5.73
CA ASP A 162 7.63 -19.30 4.34
C ASP A 162 6.85 -18.00 4.05
N PHE A 163 7.03 -16.99 4.91
CA PHE A 163 6.42 -15.70 4.71
C PHE A 163 7.11 -14.90 3.60
N PHE A 164 6.30 -14.19 2.83
CA PHE A 164 6.71 -13.19 1.84
C PHE A 164 6.25 -11.81 2.32
N PRO A 165 7.05 -11.13 3.17
CA PRO A 165 6.66 -9.86 3.77
C PRO A 165 6.96 -8.69 2.85
N GLY A 166 5.99 -7.79 2.69
CA GLY A 166 6.13 -6.48 2.11
C GLY A 166 6.04 -5.37 3.15
N ALA A 167 6.38 -4.16 2.74
CA ALA A 167 6.23 -2.97 3.53
C ALA A 167 5.66 -1.81 2.70
N VAL A 168 5.27 -0.72 3.37
CA VAL A 168 4.68 0.44 2.71
C VAL A 168 5.63 1.64 2.70
N ILE A 169 5.49 2.50 1.67
CA ILE A 169 6.11 3.82 1.60
C ILE A 169 5.08 4.86 1.19
N SER A 170 5.16 6.09 1.76
CA SER A 170 4.41 7.24 1.27
C SER A 170 5.34 8.23 0.56
N PRO A 171 5.29 8.32 -0.78
CA PRO A 171 6.04 9.35 -1.50
C PRO A 171 5.35 10.73 -1.50
N PHE A 172 4.12 10.82 -0.97
CA PHE A 172 3.27 12.01 -1.07
C PHE A 172 3.41 12.93 0.17
N LYS A 173 4.64 13.18 0.63
CA LYS A 173 4.90 14.08 1.74
C LYS A 173 5.14 15.51 1.24
N ALA A 174 4.68 16.50 2.02
CA ALA A 174 4.75 17.90 1.65
C ALA A 174 6.15 18.49 1.88
N THR A 175 6.78 18.15 3.00
CA THR A 175 8.06 18.74 3.38
C THR A 175 9.23 17.80 3.14
N GLU A 176 10.44 18.38 3.02
CA GLU A 176 11.69 17.62 2.90
C GLU A 176 11.89 16.69 4.09
N ALA A 177 11.69 17.17 5.30
CA ALA A 177 11.88 16.39 6.52
C ALA A 177 10.99 15.15 6.56
N GLU A 178 9.74 15.28 6.18
CA GLU A 178 8.80 14.17 6.11
C GLU A 178 9.19 13.17 5.00
N GLN A 179 9.52 13.67 3.80
CA GLN A 179 9.85 12.81 2.66
C GLN A 179 11.15 12.04 2.88
N MET A 180 12.20 12.70 3.37
CA MET A 180 13.48 12.05 3.65
C MET A 180 13.36 11.02 4.77
N THR A 181 12.49 11.26 5.74
CA THR A 181 12.15 10.27 6.76
C THR A 181 11.52 9.01 6.14
N GLN A 182 10.66 9.14 5.12
CA GLN A 182 10.09 7.98 4.41
C GLN A 182 11.18 7.17 3.71
N TYR A 183 12.12 7.83 3.03
CA TYR A 183 13.24 7.17 2.35
C TYR A 183 14.20 6.49 3.33
N PHE A 184 14.48 7.12 4.45
CA PHE A 184 15.26 6.50 5.53
C PHE A 184 14.58 5.24 6.08
N LYS A 185 13.27 5.33 6.36
CA LYS A 185 12.48 4.18 6.83
C LYS A 185 12.41 3.07 5.76
N LEU A 186 12.30 3.43 4.47
CA LEU A 186 12.33 2.46 3.37
C LEU A 186 13.61 1.62 3.41
N LYS A 187 14.79 2.28 3.51
CA LYS A 187 16.08 1.59 3.64
C LYS A 187 16.09 0.64 4.84
N LYS A 188 15.57 1.07 5.99
CA LYS A 188 15.50 0.25 7.21
C LYS A 188 14.58 -0.95 7.05
N LYS A 189 13.41 -0.78 6.42
CA LYS A 189 12.46 -1.86 6.16
C LYS A 189 13.03 -2.93 5.23
N ILE A 190 13.72 -2.50 4.16
CA ILE A 190 14.39 -3.42 3.23
C ILE A 190 15.49 -4.20 3.96
N ALA A 191 16.34 -3.52 4.74
CA ALA A 191 17.39 -4.16 5.53
C ALA A 191 16.84 -5.13 6.60
N ALA A 192 15.62 -4.91 7.08
CA ALA A 192 14.93 -5.77 8.04
C ALA A 192 14.22 -6.96 7.39
N GLY A 193 14.22 -7.08 6.06
CA GLY A 193 13.69 -8.25 5.36
C GLY A 193 12.41 -8.01 4.54
N ALA A 194 12.02 -6.76 4.28
CA ALA A 194 10.94 -6.50 3.32
C ALA A 194 11.36 -6.99 1.93
N GLN A 195 10.52 -7.81 1.30
CA GLN A 195 10.77 -8.43 -0.01
C GLN A 195 10.03 -7.72 -1.16
N PHE A 196 9.10 -6.85 -0.88
CA PHE A 196 8.45 -5.93 -1.81
C PHE A 196 7.94 -4.68 -1.10
N ILE A 197 7.65 -3.64 -1.87
CA ILE A 197 7.11 -2.37 -1.34
C ILE A 197 5.81 -2.04 -2.06
N ILE A 198 4.81 -1.58 -1.31
CA ILE A 198 3.60 -0.95 -1.87
C ILE A 198 3.62 0.54 -1.51
N THR A 199 3.33 1.41 -2.47
CA THR A 199 3.22 2.84 -2.21
C THR A 199 1.89 3.17 -1.50
N GLN A 200 1.84 4.29 -0.80
CA GLN A 200 0.58 4.92 -0.45
C GLN A 200 -0.17 5.32 -1.74
N LEU A 201 -1.50 5.41 -1.65
CA LEU A 201 -2.32 5.95 -2.72
C LEU A 201 -1.97 7.44 -2.98
N GLY A 202 -2.08 7.87 -4.23
CA GLY A 202 -1.84 9.25 -4.62
C GLY A 202 -2.10 9.49 -6.11
N TYR A 203 -2.00 10.74 -6.52
CA TYR A 203 -2.41 11.16 -7.86
C TYR A 203 -1.35 11.99 -8.58
N ASP A 204 -0.17 12.16 -8.01
CA ASP A 204 0.96 12.86 -8.63
C ASP A 204 1.95 11.86 -9.25
N ALA A 205 1.96 11.78 -10.57
CA ALA A 205 2.85 10.87 -11.33
C ALA A 205 4.32 11.12 -11.04
N ARG A 206 4.70 12.38 -10.78
CA ARG A 206 6.08 12.76 -10.46
C ARG A 206 6.52 12.16 -9.13
N LYS A 207 5.64 12.07 -8.14
CA LYS A 207 5.92 11.44 -6.84
C LYS A 207 6.07 9.92 -6.94
N PHE A 208 5.28 9.26 -7.78
CA PHE A 208 5.49 7.85 -8.09
C PHE A 208 6.85 7.63 -8.79
N HIS A 209 7.20 8.48 -9.76
CA HIS A 209 8.49 8.39 -10.43
C HIS A 209 9.66 8.66 -9.47
N GLU A 210 9.49 9.58 -8.51
CA GLU A 210 10.51 9.92 -7.52
C GLU A 210 10.93 8.70 -6.68
N VAL A 211 9.97 7.95 -6.11
CA VAL A 211 10.30 6.77 -5.30
C VAL A 211 10.95 5.66 -6.14
N LEU A 212 10.53 5.49 -7.39
CA LEU A 212 11.12 4.51 -8.30
C LEU A 212 12.58 4.83 -8.61
N LEU A 213 12.89 6.10 -8.94
CA LEU A 213 14.25 6.58 -9.14
C LEU A 213 15.11 6.44 -7.89
N PHE A 214 14.56 6.83 -6.74
CA PHE A 214 15.24 6.69 -5.46
C PHE A 214 15.65 5.24 -5.19
N MET A 215 14.74 4.28 -5.40
CA MET A 215 15.06 2.86 -5.24
C MET A 215 16.14 2.39 -6.19
N ARG A 216 16.07 2.77 -7.47
CA ARG A 216 17.07 2.41 -8.48
C ARG A 216 18.45 2.97 -8.14
N GLN A 217 18.55 4.24 -7.79
CA GLN A 217 19.82 4.90 -7.47
C GLN A 217 20.47 4.38 -6.19
N HIS A 218 19.68 3.82 -5.26
CA HIS A 218 20.21 3.23 -4.02
C HIS A 218 20.36 1.70 -4.10
N GLY A 219 20.17 1.10 -5.28
CA GLY A 219 20.35 -0.33 -5.49
C GLY A 219 19.32 -1.21 -4.77
N PHE A 220 18.11 -0.70 -4.52
CA PHE A 220 17.03 -1.47 -3.90
C PHE A 220 16.30 -2.29 -4.97
N ASN A 221 16.79 -3.50 -5.21
CA ASN A 221 16.33 -4.39 -6.28
C ASN A 221 15.17 -5.30 -5.83
N ILE A 222 14.19 -4.75 -5.12
CA ILE A 222 12.96 -5.46 -4.75
C ILE A 222 11.77 -4.86 -5.48
N PRO A 223 10.69 -5.64 -5.73
CA PRO A 223 9.50 -5.16 -6.41
C PRO A 223 8.86 -3.93 -5.75
N LEU A 224 8.48 -2.96 -6.58
CA LEU A 224 7.70 -1.79 -6.18
C LEU A 224 6.32 -1.87 -6.82
N VAL A 225 5.26 -1.89 -6.00
CA VAL A 225 3.85 -1.96 -6.40
C VAL A 225 3.21 -0.59 -6.20
N GLY A 226 2.57 -0.07 -7.23
CA GLY A 226 1.88 1.23 -7.18
C GLY A 226 0.45 1.08 -6.66
N ASN A 227 0.02 1.97 -5.77
CA ASN A 227 -1.33 1.96 -5.23
C ASN A 227 -2.26 2.87 -6.05
N ILE A 228 -3.34 2.29 -6.56
CA ILE A 228 -4.40 2.94 -7.32
C ILE A 228 -5.66 2.94 -6.46
N TYR A 229 -6.20 4.11 -6.15
CA TYR A 229 -7.46 4.21 -5.42
C TYR A 229 -8.55 4.77 -6.31
N ILE A 230 -9.66 4.05 -6.44
CA ILE A 230 -10.84 4.49 -7.20
C ILE A 230 -11.55 5.55 -6.36
N LEU A 231 -11.32 6.82 -6.70
CA LEU A 231 -11.60 7.97 -5.87
C LEU A 231 -13.00 8.58 -6.11
N PRO A 232 -13.99 8.29 -5.25
CA PRO A 232 -15.28 8.98 -5.30
C PRO A 232 -15.18 10.36 -4.62
N TYR A 233 -16.09 11.27 -4.97
CA TYR A 233 -16.12 12.64 -4.43
C TYR A 233 -16.07 12.72 -2.91
N GLY A 234 -16.82 11.86 -2.21
CA GLY A 234 -16.84 11.86 -0.73
C GLY A 234 -15.45 11.61 -0.14
N ALA A 235 -14.74 10.60 -0.64
CA ALA A 235 -13.38 10.30 -0.21
C ALA A 235 -12.40 11.40 -0.62
N ALA A 236 -12.53 11.95 -1.84
CA ALA A 236 -11.70 13.05 -2.32
C ALA A 236 -11.79 14.26 -1.39
N ARG A 237 -12.99 14.63 -0.95
CA ARG A 237 -13.21 15.74 -0.02
C ARG A 237 -12.58 15.50 1.35
N MET A 238 -12.70 14.28 1.89
CA MET A 238 -12.08 13.92 3.18
C MET A 238 -10.54 13.96 3.09
N MET A 239 -9.97 13.42 2.01
CA MET A 239 -8.52 13.44 1.77
C MET A 239 -8.00 14.87 1.57
N ASN A 240 -8.72 15.71 0.82
CA ASN A 240 -8.36 17.13 0.61
C ASN A 240 -8.35 17.92 1.93
N ARG A 241 -9.23 17.60 2.88
CA ARG A 241 -9.27 18.20 4.23
C ARG A 241 -8.30 17.56 5.22
N ASN A 242 -7.46 16.62 4.76
CA ASN A 242 -6.56 15.86 5.64
C ASN A 242 -7.28 15.07 6.76
N GLU A 243 -8.53 14.70 6.53
CA GLU A 243 -9.30 13.83 7.46
C GLU A 243 -8.89 12.34 7.33
N LEU A 244 -8.22 11.97 6.23
CA LEU A 244 -7.60 10.66 6.02
C LEU A 244 -6.07 10.84 5.94
N PRO A 245 -5.35 10.63 7.05
CA PRO A 245 -3.91 10.89 7.12
C PRO A 245 -3.10 10.13 6.07
N GLY A 246 -2.15 10.81 5.45
CA GLY A 246 -1.24 10.21 4.46
C GLY A 246 -1.78 10.12 3.03
N SER A 247 -3.06 10.43 2.81
CA SER A 247 -3.68 10.48 1.49
C SER A 247 -3.80 11.93 1.03
N VAL A 248 -3.25 12.26 -0.14
CA VAL A 248 -3.18 13.63 -0.65
C VAL A 248 -4.08 13.80 -1.86
N VAL A 249 -5.05 14.72 -1.76
CA VAL A 249 -5.89 15.20 -2.86
C VAL A 249 -5.79 16.72 -2.90
N THR A 250 -5.29 17.27 -4.01
CA THR A 250 -5.17 18.72 -4.18
C THR A 250 -6.50 19.36 -4.53
N ASP A 251 -6.62 20.69 -4.34
CA ASP A 251 -7.82 21.44 -4.72
C ASP A 251 -8.14 21.31 -6.21
N LYS A 252 -7.11 21.25 -7.06
CA LYS A 252 -7.26 21.01 -8.51
C LYS A 252 -7.97 19.68 -8.77
N LEU A 253 -7.49 18.57 -8.18
CA LEU A 253 -8.11 17.26 -8.36
C LEU A 253 -9.52 17.21 -7.76
N LEU A 254 -9.73 17.81 -6.58
CA LEU A 254 -11.07 17.87 -5.97
C LEU A 254 -12.06 18.60 -6.86
N ALA A 255 -11.67 19.73 -7.46
CA ALA A 255 -12.52 20.51 -8.37
C ALA A 255 -12.86 19.73 -9.66
N GLU A 256 -11.94 18.91 -10.17
CA GLU A 256 -12.21 18.02 -11.31
C GLU A 256 -13.26 16.96 -10.95
N ILE A 257 -13.08 16.27 -9.82
CA ILE A 257 -14.00 15.23 -9.34
C ILE A 257 -15.38 15.84 -8.99
N ASP A 258 -15.42 17.07 -8.48
CA ASP A 258 -16.68 17.77 -8.20
C ASP A 258 -17.47 18.07 -9.48
N ARG A 259 -16.80 18.35 -10.59
CA ARG A 259 -17.46 18.49 -11.90
C ARG A 259 -17.96 17.15 -12.43
N GLU A 260 -17.11 16.12 -12.36
CA GLU A 260 -17.43 14.77 -12.86
C GLU A 260 -18.65 14.15 -12.17
N ARG A 261 -18.84 14.39 -10.87
CA ARG A 261 -20.02 13.85 -10.15
C ARG A 261 -21.36 14.35 -10.66
N ASN A 262 -21.39 15.43 -11.45
CA ASN A 262 -22.60 15.96 -12.06
C ASN A 262 -22.96 15.26 -13.38
N ASP A 263 -22.11 14.39 -13.90
CA ASP A 263 -22.41 13.55 -15.04
C ASP A 263 -23.52 12.53 -14.72
N SER A 264 -24.15 11.99 -15.76
CA SER A 264 -25.29 11.08 -15.64
C SER A 264 -24.96 9.80 -14.85
N ASP A 265 -23.71 9.35 -14.90
CA ASP A 265 -23.18 8.20 -14.17
C ASP A 265 -22.56 8.56 -12.80
N LYS A 266 -22.74 9.79 -12.33
CA LYS A 266 -22.16 10.32 -11.09
C LYS A 266 -20.62 10.19 -11.04
N GLY A 267 -19.99 10.34 -12.19
CA GLY A 267 -18.54 10.31 -12.37
C GLY A 267 -17.94 8.89 -12.27
N GLU A 268 -18.72 7.84 -12.45
CA GLU A 268 -18.21 6.47 -12.39
C GLU A 268 -17.22 6.19 -13.51
N GLY A 269 -17.56 6.52 -14.74
CA GLY A 269 -16.67 6.37 -15.89
C GLY A 269 -15.39 7.17 -15.76
N ALA A 270 -15.48 8.41 -15.29
CA ALA A 270 -14.32 9.28 -15.10
C ALA A 270 -13.32 8.70 -14.08
N ARG A 271 -13.80 8.21 -12.92
CA ARG A 271 -12.91 7.63 -11.91
C ARG A 271 -12.32 6.29 -12.31
N ILE A 272 -13.05 5.46 -13.08
CA ILE A 272 -12.51 4.22 -13.66
C ILE A 272 -11.43 4.54 -14.69
N LEU A 273 -11.68 5.49 -15.60
CA LEU A 273 -10.69 5.93 -16.58
C LEU A 273 -9.46 6.55 -15.92
N ARG A 274 -9.63 7.32 -14.85
CA ARG A 274 -8.49 7.84 -14.04
C ARG A 274 -7.67 6.69 -13.48
N ALA A 275 -8.29 5.67 -12.89
CA ALA A 275 -7.60 4.50 -12.37
C ALA A 275 -6.88 3.72 -13.48
N ALA A 276 -7.49 3.54 -14.65
CA ALA A 276 -6.90 2.88 -15.81
C ALA A 276 -5.69 3.65 -16.38
N ARG A 277 -5.76 4.98 -16.44
CA ARG A 277 -4.61 5.82 -16.82
C ARG A 277 -3.46 5.68 -15.84
N LEU A 278 -3.74 5.68 -14.52
CA LEU A 278 -2.70 5.49 -13.52
C LEU A 278 -2.08 4.10 -13.61
N TYR A 279 -2.87 3.06 -13.87
CA TYR A 279 -2.39 1.72 -14.17
C TYR A 279 -1.36 1.74 -15.30
N ALA A 280 -1.71 2.36 -16.44
CA ALA A 280 -0.84 2.43 -17.61
C ALA A 280 0.46 3.20 -17.31
N ILE A 281 0.36 4.32 -16.60
CA ILE A 281 1.51 5.12 -16.18
C ILE A 281 2.45 4.32 -15.29
N LEU A 282 1.95 3.65 -14.26
CA LEU A 282 2.75 2.86 -13.33
C LEU A 282 3.45 1.69 -14.04
N LYS A 283 2.73 0.96 -14.90
CA LYS A 283 3.31 -0.12 -15.70
C LYS A 283 4.37 0.41 -16.66
N GLY A 284 4.07 1.49 -17.38
CA GLY A 284 5.00 2.12 -18.33
C GLY A 284 6.25 2.71 -17.68
N MET A 285 6.16 3.21 -16.45
CA MET A 285 7.31 3.67 -15.65
C MET A 285 8.23 2.52 -15.22
N GLY A 286 7.73 1.28 -15.18
CA GLY A 286 8.46 0.09 -14.73
C GLY A 286 8.24 -0.26 -13.26
N TYR A 287 7.07 0.01 -12.71
CA TYR A 287 6.60 -0.63 -11.49
C TYR A 287 6.43 -2.13 -11.71
N SER A 288 6.53 -2.92 -10.65
CA SER A 288 6.44 -4.38 -10.72
C SER A 288 5.00 -4.91 -10.67
N GLY A 289 4.02 -4.07 -10.34
CA GLY A 289 2.61 -4.41 -10.25
C GLY A 289 1.80 -3.26 -9.71
N VAL A 290 0.49 -3.46 -9.55
CA VAL A 290 -0.42 -2.48 -8.94
C VAL A 290 -1.30 -3.10 -7.88
N HIS A 291 -1.64 -2.27 -6.90
CA HIS A 291 -2.63 -2.53 -5.87
C HIS A 291 -3.84 -1.63 -6.13
N ILE A 292 -5.03 -2.22 -6.29
CA ILE A 292 -6.26 -1.48 -6.55
C ILE A 292 -7.12 -1.48 -5.27
N GLY A 293 -7.39 -0.29 -4.75
CA GLY A 293 -8.25 -0.07 -3.60
C GLY A 293 -9.44 0.84 -3.92
N GLY A 294 -10.37 0.91 -2.98
CA GLY A 294 -11.52 1.80 -3.05
C GLY A 294 -12.74 1.28 -2.28
N HIS A 295 -13.72 2.16 -2.08
CA HIS A 295 -14.91 1.83 -1.31
C HIS A 295 -16.02 1.23 -2.20
N ASN A 296 -16.59 0.10 -1.78
CA ASN A 296 -17.71 -0.57 -2.47
C ASN A 296 -17.46 -0.91 -3.95
N ILE A 297 -16.26 -1.30 -4.30
CA ILE A 297 -15.88 -1.64 -5.68
C ILE A 297 -16.38 -3.04 -6.01
N LYS A 298 -16.82 -3.20 -7.27
CA LYS A 298 -17.23 -4.48 -7.85
C LYS A 298 -16.08 -5.08 -8.67
N TYR A 299 -16.10 -6.40 -8.82
CA TYR A 299 -15.11 -7.10 -9.63
C TYR A 299 -15.05 -6.58 -11.08
N GLU A 300 -16.20 -6.32 -11.70
CA GLU A 300 -16.30 -5.83 -13.08
C GLU A 300 -15.62 -4.47 -13.27
N GLN A 301 -15.65 -3.61 -12.23
CA GLN A 301 -14.96 -2.32 -12.25
C GLN A 301 -13.44 -2.49 -12.23
N VAL A 302 -12.94 -3.43 -11.41
CA VAL A 302 -11.50 -3.76 -11.36
C VAL A 302 -11.05 -4.37 -12.68
N GLU A 303 -11.79 -5.31 -13.21
CA GLU A 303 -11.53 -5.92 -14.51
C GLU A 303 -11.50 -4.89 -15.65
N ASN A 304 -12.43 -3.93 -15.63
CA ASN A 304 -12.49 -2.84 -16.59
C ASN A 304 -11.26 -1.92 -16.50
N ILE A 305 -10.80 -1.61 -15.28
CA ILE A 305 -9.57 -0.83 -15.05
C ILE A 305 -8.37 -1.56 -15.63
N ILE A 306 -8.24 -2.86 -15.40
CA ILE A 306 -7.13 -3.67 -15.93
C ILE A 306 -7.17 -3.66 -17.47
N ASN A 307 -8.33 -3.94 -18.07
CA ASN A 307 -8.46 -4.02 -19.54
C ASN A 307 -8.15 -2.67 -20.21
N GLN A 308 -8.73 -1.58 -19.71
CA GLN A 308 -8.45 -0.24 -20.23
C GLN A 308 -7.00 0.17 -19.97
N GLY A 309 -6.48 -0.14 -18.77
CA GLY A 309 -5.10 0.14 -18.41
C GLY A 309 -4.10 -0.51 -19.35
N GLU A 310 -4.28 -1.81 -19.63
CA GLU A 310 -3.44 -2.55 -20.59
C GLU A 310 -3.47 -1.92 -22.00
N ALA A 311 -4.65 -1.54 -22.47
CA ALA A 311 -4.79 -0.88 -23.76
C ALA A 311 -4.09 0.49 -23.82
N LEU A 312 -3.96 1.18 -22.69
CA LEU A 312 -3.34 2.50 -22.59
C LEU A 312 -1.82 2.45 -22.38
N VAL A 313 -1.24 1.30 -21.98
CA VAL A 313 0.21 1.18 -21.74
C VAL A 313 1.09 1.69 -22.87
N PRO A 314 0.81 1.43 -24.16
CA PRO A 314 1.67 1.90 -25.25
C PRO A 314 1.84 3.43 -25.33
N GLN A 315 0.90 4.20 -24.77
CA GLN A 315 0.88 5.68 -24.79
C GLN A 315 0.98 6.27 -23.37
N TRP A 316 1.54 5.53 -22.42
CA TRP A 316 1.56 5.94 -21.01
C TRP A 316 2.20 7.31 -20.77
N GLN A 317 3.18 7.70 -21.58
CA GLN A 317 3.89 8.98 -21.46
C GLN A 317 2.94 10.18 -21.72
N ASP A 318 2.03 10.04 -22.68
CA ASP A 318 1.04 11.08 -23.00
C ASP A 318 0.01 11.24 -21.87
N LEU A 319 -0.09 10.24 -21.00
CA LEU A 319 -1.03 10.25 -19.88
C LEU A 319 -0.48 10.97 -18.64
N VAL A 320 0.83 11.20 -18.55
CA VAL A 320 1.48 11.81 -17.37
C VAL A 320 0.87 13.14 -17.00
N GLY A 321 0.53 13.97 -17.98
CA GLY A 321 -0.09 15.28 -17.75
C GLY A 321 -1.46 15.24 -17.03
N TYR A 322 -2.18 14.13 -17.09
CA TYR A 322 -3.42 13.93 -16.33
C TYR A 322 -3.19 13.67 -14.84
N PHE A 323 -1.93 13.48 -14.43
CA PHE A 323 -1.52 13.23 -13.04
C PHE A 323 -0.49 14.26 -12.56
N ASP A 324 -0.65 15.51 -13.00
CA ASP A 324 0.13 16.67 -12.53
C ASP A 324 -0.67 17.42 -11.44
N TYR A 325 -0.59 16.89 -10.22
CA TYR A 325 -1.27 17.42 -9.02
C TYR A 325 -0.26 17.71 -7.90
N PRO A 326 0.71 18.63 -8.14
CA PRO A 326 1.68 18.98 -7.11
C PRO A 326 0.99 19.68 -5.93
N LEU A 327 1.46 19.39 -4.71
CA LEU A 327 1.15 20.23 -3.57
C LEU A 327 1.81 21.60 -3.76
N SER A 328 1.11 22.67 -3.34
CA SER A 328 1.72 24.00 -3.25
C SER A 328 2.93 23.93 -2.32
N ASP A 329 4.06 24.44 -2.77
CA ASP A 329 5.35 24.38 -2.06
C ASP A 329 5.82 22.97 -1.65
N GLY A 330 5.26 21.93 -2.30
CA GLY A 330 5.60 20.53 -2.06
C GLY A 330 7.06 20.23 -2.40
N PHE A 331 7.73 19.52 -1.50
CA PHE A 331 9.10 19.06 -1.70
C PHE A 331 9.18 17.96 -2.75
N TYR A 332 10.15 18.06 -3.67
CA TYR A 332 10.57 17.00 -4.59
C TYR A 332 12.07 16.80 -4.46
N TYR A 333 12.49 15.54 -4.37
CA TYR A 333 13.91 15.21 -4.24
C TYR A 333 14.70 15.40 -5.55
N TYR A 334 14.03 15.23 -6.70
CA TYR A 334 14.63 15.36 -8.03
C TYR A 334 14.10 16.56 -8.79
N GLU A 335 14.94 17.10 -9.69
CA GLU A 335 14.53 18.15 -10.63
C GLU A 335 13.42 17.67 -11.56
N ARG A 336 12.50 18.56 -11.93
CA ARG A 336 11.47 18.27 -12.93
C ARG A 336 12.10 18.25 -14.33
N ASP A 337 11.73 17.24 -15.13
CA ASP A 337 11.95 17.23 -16.56
C ASP A 337 10.80 17.98 -17.23
N PRO A 338 11.05 19.13 -17.91
CA PRO A 338 9.98 19.91 -18.53
C PRO A 338 9.38 19.23 -19.76
N VAL A 339 10.06 18.24 -20.35
CA VAL A 339 9.56 17.54 -21.54
C VAL A 339 8.57 16.44 -21.15
N THR A 340 8.94 15.61 -20.19
CA THR A 340 8.12 14.46 -19.77
C THR A 340 7.17 14.78 -18.63
N GLY A 341 7.38 15.88 -17.91
CA GLY A 341 6.66 16.22 -16.69
C GLY A 341 7.04 15.38 -15.46
N LEU A 342 7.93 14.41 -15.62
CA LEU A 342 8.44 13.53 -14.56
C LEU A 342 9.72 14.11 -13.91
N ASN A 343 10.52 13.27 -13.29
CA ASN A 343 11.79 13.70 -12.69
C ASN A 343 12.97 13.39 -13.60
N LYS A 344 13.95 14.27 -13.59
CA LYS A 344 15.33 13.95 -14.03
C LYS A 344 16.00 13.06 -12.97
N GLU A 345 17.10 12.43 -13.33
CA GLU A 345 17.90 11.66 -12.35
C GLU A 345 18.77 12.54 -11.44
N THR A 346 18.70 13.85 -11.62
CA THR A 346 19.48 14.85 -10.88
C THR A 346 18.73 15.28 -9.62
N PRO A 347 19.29 15.07 -8.41
CA PRO A 347 18.72 15.64 -7.19
C PRO A 347 18.68 17.16 -7.24
N VAL A 348 17.64 17.74 -6.65
CA VAL A 348 17.53 19.21 -6.52
C VAL A 348 18.72 19.71 -5.69
N ARG A 349 19.55 20.58 -6.28
CA ARG A 349 20.62 21.22 -5.54
C ARG A 349 20.03 22.15 -4.49
N ARG A 350 20.35 21.92 -3.23
CA ARG A 350 20.08 22.90 -2.19
C ARG A 350 20.79 24.19 -2.56
N GLN A 351 20.04 25.27 -2.80
CA GLN A 351 20.60 26.58 -2.58
C GLN A 351 20.95 26.63 -1.09
N ASN A 352 22.23 26.88 -0.76
CA ASN A 352 22.63 27.19 0.62
C ASN A 352 21.77 28.38 1.09
N ARG A 353 20.62 28.13 1.70
CA ARG A 353 19.99 29.14 2.54
C ARG A 353 20.97 29.33 3.68
N PRO A 354 21.52 30.53 3.89
CA PRO A 354 22.28 30.81 5.11
C PRO A 354 21.37 30.36 6.27
N LEU A 355 21.89 29.53 7.17
CA LEU A 355 21.25 29.25 8.43
C LEU A 355 20.95 30.62 9.03
N ASP A 356 19.66 30.91 9.18
CA ASP A 356 19.27 32.17 9.81
C ASP A 356 19.83 32.09 11.23
N SER A 357 20.82 32.93 11.53
CA SER A 357 21.56 32.91 12.80
C SER A 357 20.71 33.27 14.03
N ASN A 358 19.41 33.51 13.80
CA ASN A 358 18.42 33.89 14.80
C ASN A 358 17.48 32.76 15.22
N VAL A 359 17.72 31.51 14.82
CA VAL A 359 16.95 30.38 15.35
C VAL A 359 17.53 30.03 16.72
N GLU A 360 16.96 30.59 17.77
CA GLU A 360 17.17 30.08 19.14
C GLU A 360 16.57 28.68 19.28
N TRP A 361 17.44 27.69 19.46
CA TRP A 361 17.04 26.35 19.83
C TRP A 361 16.59 26.36 21.29
N THR A 362 15.30 26.45 21.54
CA THR A 362 14.75 26.15 22.89
C THR A 362 14.63 24.62 22.99
N TYR A 363 15.41 24.06 23.91
CA TYR A 363 15.37 22.66 24.32
C TYR A 363 14.10 22.37 25.13
#